data_0e1e2900282b34a2c0f6bf51b150253d
#
_entry.id   0e1e2900282b34a2c0f6bf51b150253d
#
_cell.length_a   1.000
_cell.length_b   1.000
_cell.length_c   1.000
_cell.angle_alpha   90.00
_cell.angle_beta   90.00
_cell.angle_gamma   90.00
#
_symmetry.space_group_name_H-M   'P 1'
#
loop_
_entity.id
_entity.type
_entity.pdbx_description
1 polymer ?
#
loop_
_entity_poly.entity_id
_entity_poly.type
_entity_poly.pdbx_seq_one_letter_code
_entity_poly.pdbx_strand_id
1 'polypeptide(L)'
;MFERTKKIFLKNPIIFFSIYFLFSLKPKIEFFVPSIVVFYKYFHYGLMLWGILILLYNFKYILNFFKEKKYILLVAFFGAVLATVLYNIQYISGESIKTSALTIFVMVIFLPAYQLLAKYQSESDIFKKIFYPSVLFKFIISLSSLIMYLLNISIFVIGENNTLYYAGVRYVELESKQFTLLLYGLYSDPNYAAVYSLTFLFLGLFLWNKIGLKTKFEKIFFSIFMLVELSVLSLSNSRGAELAFYVSIVLYFMLLIFKTIFKKEQSSITKKLKMKVAGLGITFLVLTQLFKIASFTILEQNNPTKILIINESNTFLRLSDTSEKEILKQYVDNVNEISLDLSQIKENTSLTKQDSSTEFGNGRFTIWLDAIELTTKSPFFGFGPAMQKNAADRFDELEIPEMVAGRAFHNSFVHLFFSFGALGFLILAMWFIKEYIKLSKSIINTSTEIDFIFLGTIALIVASAFLDSIFVNNDYQQMYLYFMLGYLLFQNVNIERKRELITH
;
A
#
# COMPACT_ATOMS: atom_id res chain seq x y z
N MET A 1 -25.29 -29.18 -11.36
CA MET A 1 -25.05 -28.04 -10.49
C MET A 1 -23.59 -27.99 -10.01
N PHE A 2 -23.06 -29.06 -9.42
CA PHE A 2 -21.70 -29.15 -8.88
C PHE A 2 -20.60 -28.83 -9.89
N GLU A 3 -20.60 -29.42 -11.09
CA GLU A 3 -19.62 -29.14 -12.15
C GLU A 3 -19.67 -27.67 -12.65
N ARG A 4 -20.85 -27.06 -12.69
CA ARG A 4 -21.01 -25.64 -13.04
C ARG A 4 -20.41 -24.73 -11.97
N THR A 5 -20.64 -25.03 -10.70
CA THR A 5 -20.06 -24.33 -9.55
C THR A 5 -18.53 -24.44 -9.55
N LYS A 6 -17.99 -25.65 -9.73
CA LYS A 6 -16.55 -25.92 -9.85
C LYS A 6 -15.91 -25.10 -10.99
N LYS A 7 -16.57 -25.01 -12.14
CA LYS A 7 -16.10 -24.21 -13.27
C LYS A 7 -16.02 -22.73 -12.95
N ILE A 8 -17.01 -22.17 -12.24
CA ILE A 8 -17.06 -20.74 -11.90
C ILE A 8 -16.04 -20.39 -10.80
N PHE A 9 -15.95 -21.20 -9.75
CA PHE A 9 -15.19 -20.84 -8.55
C PHE A 9 -13.72 -21.25 -8.58
N LEU A 10 -13.36 -22.32 -9.29
CA LEU A 10 -12.00 -22.85 -9.30
C LEU A 10 -11.30 -22.70 -10.65
N LYS A 11 -12.01 -22.93 -11.74
CA LYS A 11 -11.44 -22.86 -13.09
C LYS A 11 -11.27 -21.42 -13.58
N ASN A 12 -12.25 -20.55 -13.28
CA ASN A 12 -12.20 -19.13 -13.62
C ASN A 12 -12.37 -18.29 -12.34
N PRO A 13 -11.30 -18.10 -11.56
CA PRO A 13 -11.39 -17.53 -10.21
C PRO A 13 -11.50 -16.00 -10.20
N ILE A 14 -12.13 -15.37 -11.19
CA ILE A 14 -12.26 -13.92 -11.26
C ILE A 14 -13.02 -13.34 -10.07
N ILE A 15 -14.04 -14.04 -9.57
CA ILE A 15 -14.82 -13.63 -8.41
C ILE A 15 -13.94 -13.62 -7.15
N PHE A 16 -13.09 -14.64 -6.99
CA PHE A 16 -12.11 -14.69 -5.90
C PHE A 16 -11.22 -13.45 -5.90
N PHE A 17 -10.58 -13.12 -7.03
CA PHE A 17 -9.70 -11.97 -7.11
C PHE A 17 -10.44 -10.66 -6.88
N SER A 18 -11.66 -10.49 -7.42
CA SER A 18 -12.49 -9.31 -7.18
C SER A 18 -12.80 -9.11 -5.70
N ILE A 19 -13.26 -10.18 -5.02
CA ILE A 19 -13.59 -10.12 -3.59
C ILE A 19 -12.33 -9.93 -2.76
N TYR A 20 -11.23 -10.59 -3.10
CA TYR A 20 -9.99 -10.48 -2.34
C TYR A 20 -9.41 -9.06 -2.43
N PHE A 21 -9.37 -8.45 -3.62
CA PHE A 21 -8.95 -7.06 -3.78
C PHE A 21 -9.87 -6.08 -3.04
N LEU A 22 -11.18 -6.25 -3.15
CA LEU A 22 -12.14 -5.41 -2.44
C LEU A 22 -11.96 -5.50 -0.93
N PHE A 23 -11.80 -6.72 -0.42
CA PHE A 23 -11.67 -6.98 1.01
C PHE A 23 -10.34 -6.49 1.59
N SER A 24 -9.26 -6.55 0.83
CA SER A 24 -7.94 -6.07 1.27
C SER A 24 -7.81 -4.55 1.32
N LEU A 25 -8.77 -3.79 0.79
CA LEU A 25 -8.85 -2.33 0.91
C LEU A 25 -9.20 -1.84 2.32
N LYS A 26 -9.11 -2.66 3.34
CA LYS A 26 -9.48 -2.38 4.73
C LYS A 26 -9.38 -0.88 5.09
N PRO A 27 -10.45 -0.09 5.01
CA PRO A 27 -10.51 1.09 5.84
C PRO A 27 -10.51 0.60 7.29
N LYS A 28 -9.83 1.25 8.19
CA LYS A 28 -9.84 0.85 9.60
C LYS A 28 -11.20 1.15 10.27
N ILE A 29 -12.28 0.81 9.58
CA ILE A 29 -13.66 0.82 10.11
C ILE A 29 -13.80 -0.18 11.27
N GLU A 30 -12.92 -1.14 11.36
CA GLU A 30 -12.84 -2.10 12.46
C GLU A 30 -12.76 -1.42 13.83
N PHE A 31 -12.22 -0.19 13.90
CA PHE A 31 -12.20 0.56 15.15
C PHE A 31 -13.58 1.06 15.58
N PHE A 32 -14.49 1.27 14.64
CA PHE A 32 -15.83 1.78 14.93
C PHE A 32 -16.82 0.66 15.31
N VAL A 33 -16.52 -0.58 14.91
CA VAL A 33 -17.39 -1.74 15.13
C VAL A 33 -16.52 -2.95 15.45
N PRO A 34 -16.22 -3.24 16.74
CA PRO A 34 -15.37 -4.36 17.15
C PRO A 34 -15.80 -5.72 16.59
N SER A 35 -17.12 -5.96 16.48
CA SER A 35 -17.64 -7.18 15.85
C SER A 35 -17.22 -7.37 14.39
N ILE A 36 -16.87 -6.30 13.69
CA ILE A 36 -16.34 -6.37 12.33
C ILE A 36 -14.93 -6.98 12.31
N VAL A 37 -14.12 -6.78 13.35
CA VAL A 37 -12.76 -7.36 13.45
C VAL A 37 -12.86 -8.89 13.40
N VAL A 38 -13.76 -9.46 14.19
CA VAL A 38 -13.99 -10.90 14.22
C VAL A 38 -14.46 -11.41 12.85
N PHE A 39 -15.43 -10.71 12.25
CA PHE A 39 -15.90 -11.02 10.90
C PHE A 39 -14.76 -10.96 9.87
N TYR A 40 -13.94 -9.90 9.87
CA TYR A 40 -12.81 -9.73 8.97
C TYR A 40 -11.80 -10.87 9.10
N LYS A 41 -11.49 -11.30 10.33
CA LYS A 41 -10.57 -12.40 10.60
C LYS A 41 -11.05 -13.71 9.97
N TYR A 42 -12.29 -14.11 10.25
CA TYR A 42 -12.84 -15.37 9.72
C TYR A 42 -13.06 -15.32 8.21
N PHE A 43 -13.50 -14.18 7.68
CA PHE A 43 -13.69 -14.01 6.25
C PHE A 43 -12.35 -14.09 5.51
N HIS A 44 -11.29 -13.50 6.08
CA HIS A 44 -9.94 -13.62 5.55
C HIS A 44 -9.46 -15.07 5.49
N TYR A 45 -9.68 -15.85 6.54
CA TYR A 45 -9.37 -17.28 6.52
C TYR A 45 -10.18 -18.05 5.46
N GLY A 46 -11.44 -17.70 5.27
CA GLY A 46 -12.27 -18.24 4.20
C GLY A 46 -11.72 -17.94 2.82
N LEU A 47 -11.26 -16.70 2.58
CA LEU A 47 -10.59 -16.31 1.33
C LEU A 47 -9.27 -17.05 1.13
N MET A 48 -8.47 -17.23 2.18
CA MET A 48 -7.23 -18.01 2.09
C MET A 48 -7.51 -19.47 1.71
N LEU A 49 -8.50 -20.10 2.37
CA LEU A 49 -8.90 -21.47 2.04
C LEU A 49 -9.36 -21.56 0.57
N TRP A 50 -10.16 -20.60 0.12
CA TRP A 50 -10.56 -20.56 -1.30
C TRP A 50 -9.36 -20.40 -2.25
N GLY A 51 -8.40 -19.54 -1.90
CA GLY A 51 -7.15 -19.41 -2.64
C GLY A 51 -6.35 -20.72 -2.70
N ILE A 52 -6.25 -21.46 -1.59
CA ILE A 52 -5.60 -22.78 -1.56
C ILE A 52 -6.34 -23.75 -2.48
N LEU A 53 -7.66 -23.77 -2.49
CA LEU A 53 -8.43 -24.62 -3.41
C LEU A 53 -8.18 -24.26 -4.89
N ILE A 54 -8.05 -22.98 -5.20
CA ILE A 54 -7.67 -22.51 -6.55
C ILE A 54 -6.26 -23.01 -6.91
N LEU A 55 -5.30 -22.91 -5.98
CA LEU A 55 -3.94 -23.40 -6.17
C LEU A 55 -3.92 -24.90 -6.44
N LEU A 56 -4.62 -25.68 -5.63
CA LEU A 56 -4.70 -27.13 -5.78
C LEU A 56 -5.35 -27.53 -7.12
N TYR A 57 -6.45 -26.86 -7.49
CA TYR A 57 -7.15 -27.13 -8.74
C TYR A 57 -6.29 -26.77 -9.97
N ASN A 58 -5.54 -25.70 -9.92
CA ASN A 58 -4.69 -25.22 -11.00
C ASN A 58 -3.21 -25.59 -10.80
N PHE A 59 -2.89 -26.57 -9.94
CA PHE A 59 -1.53 -26.86 -9.50
C PHE A 59 -0.55 -27.07 -10.64
N LYS A 60 -0.89 -27.93 -11.62
CA LYS A 60 -0.02 -28.18 -12.79
C LYS A 60 0.28 -26.89 -13.57
N TYR A 61 -0.70 -26.02 -13.71
CA TYR A 61 -0.53 -24.76 -14.41
C TYR A 61 0.41 -23.83 -13.66
N ILE A 62 0.20 -23.67 -12.36
CA ILE A 62 1.00 -22.81 -11.49
C ILE A 62 2.43 -23.34 -11.40
N LEU A 63 2.60 -24.66 -11.27
CA LEU A 63 3.91 -25.30 -11.28
C LEU A 63 4.66 -25.03 -12.58
N ASN A 64 3.99 -25.16 -13.73
CA ASN A 64 4.59 -24.88 -15.02
C ASN A 64 4.95 -23.39 -15.19
N PHE A 65 4.14 -22.48 -14.64
CA PHE A 65 4.46 -21.06 -14.60
C PHE A 65 5.79 -20.80 -13.87
N PHE A 66 5.98 -21.37 -12.69
CA PHE A 66 7.22 -21.16 -11.91
C PHE A 66 8.42 -21.95 -12.44
N LYS A 67 8.24 -22.95 -13.31
CA LYS A 67 9.34 -23.65 -14.01
C LYS A 67 9.99 -22.81 -15.13
N GLU A 68 9.35 -21.73 -15.58
CA GLU A 68 9.95 -20.86 -16.59
C GLU A 68 11.22 -20.19 -16.02
N LYS A 69 12.31 -20.15 -16.82
CA LYS A 69 13.63 -19.62 -16.41
C LYS A 69 13.58 -18.20 -15.81
N LYS A 70 12.59 -17.39 -16.20
CA LYS A 70 12.43 -16.03 -15.66
C LYS A 70 12.03 -15.99 -14.19
N TYR A 71 11.44 -17.07 -13.65
CA TYR A 71 11.00 -17.15 -12.26
C TYR A 71 11.96 -17.92 -11.34
N ILE A 72 13.11 -18.38 -11.84
CA ILE A 72 14.06 -19.19 -11.06
C ILE A 72 14.55 -18.45 -9.80
N LEU A 73 14.79 -17.15 -9.90
CA LEU A 73 15.17 -16.32 -8.73
C LEU A 73 14.02 -16.22 -7.73
N LEU A 74 12.77 -16.15 -8.19
CA LEU A 74 11.62 -16.11 -7.29
C LEU A 74 11.42 -17.44 -6.55
N VAL A 75 11.64 -18.57 -7.25
CA VAL A 75 11.64 -19.89 -6.61
C VAL A 75 12.79 -20.00 -5.60
N ALA A 76 13.98 -19.47 -5.93
CA ALA A 76 15.10 -19.40 -4.99
C ALA A 76 14.77 -18.51 -3.77
N PHE A 77 14.03 -17.41 -3.96
CA PHE A 77 13.52 -16.59 -2.85
C PHE A 77 12.59 -17.39 -1.92
N PHE A 78 11.67 -18.21 -2.47
CA PHE A 78 10.85 -19.09 -1.63
C PHE A 78 11.71 -20.07 -0.81
N GLY A 79 12.79 -20.59 -1.42
CA GLY A 79 13.77 -21.39 -0.72
C GLY A 79 14.48 -20.62 0.40
N ALA A 80 14.83 -19.34 0.17
CA ALA A 80 15.44 -18.48 1.20
C ALA A 80 14.48 -18.20 2.35
N VAL A 81 13.19 -17.94 2.08
CA VAL A 81 12.16 -17.78 3.12
C VAL A 81 12.05 -19.05 3.98
N LEU A 82 12.02 -20.23 3.35
CA LEU A 82 11.98 -21.50 4.06
C LEU A 82 13.25 -21.72 4.89
N ALA A 83 14.43 -21.41 4.32
CA ALA A 83 15.69 -21.51 5.04
C ALA A 83 15.73 -20.60 6.27
N THR A 84 15.19 -19.37 6.18
CA THR A 84 15.04 -18.47 7.34
C THR A 84 14.19 -19.11 8.44
N VAL A 85 13.04 -19.68 8.08
CA VAL A 85 12.15 -20.34 9.06
C VAL A 85 12.84 -21.52 9.71
N LEU A 86 13.52 -22.36 8.93
CA LEU A 86 14.24 -23.54 9.46
C LEU A 86 15.44 -23.15 10.33
N TYR A 87 16.21 -22.13 9.91
CA TYR A 87 17.35 -21.63 10.68
C TYR A 87 16.95 -21.09 12.05
N ASN A 88 15.81 -20.41 12.12
CA ASN A 88 15.30 -19.83 13.35
C ASN A 88 14.26 -20.73 14.08
N ILE A 89 14.12 -22.00 13.73
CA ILE A 89 13.01 -22.87 14.18
C ILE A 89 12.82 -22.90 15.70
N GLN A 90 13.89 -22.73 16.46
CA GLN A 90 13.85 -22.74 17.93
C GLN A 90 13.35 -21.44 18.55
N TYR A 91 13.38 -20.34 17.81
CA TYR A 91 13.10 -18.99 18.31
C TYR A 91 11.97 -18.30 17.57
N ILE A 92 11.61 -18.81 16.38
CA ILE A 92 10.63 -18.16 15.49
C ILE A 92 9.23 -18.21 16.09
N SER A 93 8.54 -17.08 16.08
CA SER A 93 7.15 -17.00 16.53
C SER A 93 6.17 -17.61 15.52
N GLY A 94 5.02 -18.08 15.98
CA GLY A 94 3.94 -18.55 15.12
C GLY A 94 3.46 -17.45 14.14
N GLU A 95 3.49 -16.18 14.55
CA GLU A 95 3.15 -15.04 13.70
C GLU A 95 4.18 -14.86 12.56
N SER A 96 5.45 -15.07 12.84
CA SER A 96 6.51 -15.02 11.82
C SER A 96 6.35 -16.12 10.77
N ILE A 97 6.04 -17.36 11.20
CA ILE A 97 5.77 -18.48 10.29
C ILE A 97 4.55 -18.16 9.41
N LYS A 98 3.49 -17.69 10.02
CA LYS A 98 2.26 -17.30 9.33
C LYS A 98 2.53 -16.19 8.29
N THR A 99 3.24 -15.14 8.66
CA THR A 99 3.56 -14.02 7.75
C THR A 99 4.47 -14.45 6.61
N SER A 100 5.44 -15.34 6.88
CA SER A 100 6.31 -15.95 5.85
C SER A 100 5.47 -16.78 4.86
N ALA A 101 4.58 -17.62 5.37
CA ALA A 101 3.69 -18.43 4.54
C ALA A 101 2.74 -17.56 3.70
N LEU A 102 2.19 -16.48 4.26
CA LEU A 102 1.34 -15.52 3.56
C LEU A 102 2.09 -14.79 2.46
N THR A 103 3.34 -14.41 2.69
CA THR A 103 4.19 -13.77 1.68
C THR A 103 4.34 -14.68 0.45
N ILE A 104 4.68 -15.94 0.64
CA ILE A 104 4.75 -16.93 -0.46
C ILE A 104 3.37 -17.12 -1.12
N PHE A 105 2.32 -17.28 -0.33
CA PHE A 105 0.96 -17.50 -0.81
C PHE A 105 0.48 -16.37 -1.74
N VAL A 106 0.69 -15.10 -1.36
CA VAL A 106 0.33 -13.95 -2.19
C VAL A 106 1.10 -13.96 -3.51
N MET A 107 2.41 -14.21 -3.48
CA MET A 107 3.21 -14.29 -4.71
C MET A 107 2.74 -15.43 -5.62
N VAL A 108 2.49 -16.61 -5.06
CA VAL A 108 2.11 -17.82 -5.83
C VAL A 108 0.71 -17.69 -6.43
N ILE A 109 -0.20 -16.95 -5.79
CA ILE A 109 -1.57 -16.75 -6.30
C ILE A 109 -1.65 -15.56 -7.25
N PHE A 110 -1.11 -14.39 -6.86
CA PHE A 110 -1.38 -13.15 -7.59
C PHE A 110 -0.47 -12.96 -8.81
N LEU A 111 0.76 -13.46 -8.79
CA LEU A 111 1.66 -13.32 -9.93
C LEU A 111 1.17 -14.07 -11.19
N PRO A 112 0.71 -15.34 -11.14
CA PRO A 112 0.14 -16.03 -12.30
C PRO A 112 -1.32 -15.70 -12.58
N ALA A 113 -1.99 -14.92 -11.70
CA ALA A 113 -3.43 -14.68 -11.73
C ALA A 113 -3.91 -14.13 -13.07
N TYR A 114 -3.26 -13.09 -13.59
CA TYR A 114 -3.65 -12.50 -14.86
C TYR A 114 -3.57 -13.51 -15.99
N GLN A 115 -2.47 -14.25 -16.10
CA GLN A 115 -2.26 -15.26 -17.14
C GLN A 115 -3.28 -16.42 -17.02
N LEU A 116 -3.68 -16.79 -15.79
CA LEU A 116 -4.73 -17.79 -15.56
C LEU A 116 -6.09 -17.29 -16.06
N LEU A 117 -6.44 -16.04 -15.75
CA LEU A 117 -7.72 -15.43 -16.13
C LEU A 117 -7.80 -15.15 -17.64
N ALA A 118 -6.69 -14.76 -18.26
CA ALA A 118 -6.62 -14.46 -19.70
C ALA A 118 -6.95 -15.67 -20.61
N LYS A 119 -6.98 -16.88 -20.05
CA LYS A 119 -7.49 -18.07 -20.76
C LYS A 119 -8.99 -18.07 -20.96
N TYR A 120 -9.72 -17.34 -20.15
CA TYR A 120 -11.18 -17.42 -20.09
C TYR A 120 -11.89 -16.09 -20.31
N GLN A 121 -11.15 -14.98 -20.24
CA GLN A 121 -11.71 -13.63 -20.23
C GLN A 121 -10.85 -12.68 -21.08
N SER A 122 -11.48 -11.67 -21.66
CA SER A 122 -10.75 -10.57 -22.30
C SER A 122 -10.02 -9.72 -21.26
N GLU A 123 -8.96 -9.03 -21.69
CA GLU A 123 -8.22 -8.07 -20.84
C GLU A 123 -9.17 -7.06 -20.18
N SER A 124 -10.05 -6.47 -20.98
CA SER A 124 -11.04 -5.48 -20.48
C SER A 124 -11.96 -6.07 -19.41
N ASP A 125 -12.43 -7.32 -19.60
CA ASP A 125 -13.32 -7.96 -18.63
C ASP A 125 -12.59 -8.29 -17.33
N ILE A 126 -11.33 -8.74 -17.41
CA ILE A 126 -10.52 -9.03 -16.22
C ILE A 126 -10.40 -7.77 -15.37
N PHE A 127 -9.91 -6.69 -15.96
CA PHE A 127 -9.67 -5.44 -15.22
C PHE A 127 -10.95 -4.82 -14.69
N LYS A 128 -12.04 -4.80 -15.49
CA LYS A 128 -13.32 -4.26 -15.05
C LYS A 128 -13.90 -5.06 -13.89
N LYS A 129 -13.96 -6.39 -14.01
CA LYS A 129 -14.58 -7.23 -12.98
C LYS A 129 -13.79 -7.25 -11.67
N ILE A 130 -12.45 -7.17 -11.73
CA ILE A 130 -11.60 -7.18 -10.55
C ILE A 130 -11.56 -5.79 -9.89
N PHE A 131 -11.33 -4.74 -10.66
CA PHE A 131 -10.96 -3.44 -10.08
C PHE A 131 -12.09 -2.41 -10.02
N TYR A 132 -13.17 -2.50 -10.81
CA TYR A 132 -14.27 -1.55 -10.67
C TYR A 132 -14.94 -1.58 -9.29
N PRO A 133 -15.20 -2.75 -8.66
CA PRO A 133 -15.70 -2.78 -7.28
C PRO A 133 -14.73 -2.10 -6.31
N SER A 134 -13.42 -2.35 -6.45
CA SER A 134 -12.40 -1.73 -5.61
C SER A 134 -12.29 -0.22 -5.84
N VAL A 135 -12.39 0.24 -7.09
CA VAL A 135 -12.40 1.69 -7.44
C VAL A 135 -13.61 2.38 -6.83
N LEU A 136 -14.80 1.78 -6.95
CA LEU A 136 -16.03 2.36 -6.37
C LEU A 136 -15.93 2.43 -4.84
N PHE A 137 -15.48 1.37 -4.19
CA PHE A 137 -15.33 1.33 -2.74
C PHE A 137 -14.28 2.34 -2.26
N LYS A 138 -13.11 2.39 -2.94
CA LYS A 138 -12.07 3.38 -2.66
C LYS A 138 -12.57 4.81 -2.84
N PHE A 139 -13.36 5.08 -3.89
CA PHE A 139 -13.99 6.38 -4.10
C PHE A 139 -14.85 6.81 -2.92
N ILE A 140 -15.69 5.90 -2.40
CA ILE A 140 -16.53 6.18 -1.23
C ILE A 140 -15.66 6.53 -0.01
N ILE A 141 -14.62 5.74 0.26
CA ILE A 141 -13.70 5.97 1.38
C ILE A 141 -12.98 7.32 1.23
N SER A 142 -12.45 7.60 0.05
CA SER A 142 -11.71 8.83 -0.23
C SER A 142 -12.60 10.07 -0.17
N LEU A 143 -13.81 9.98 -0.73
CA LEU A 143 -14.78 11.06 -0.67
C LEU A 143 -15.24 11.33 0.77
N SER A 144 -15.52 10.28 1.54
CA SER A 144 -15.84 10.41 2.98
C SER A 144 -14.70 11.06 3.75
N SER A 145 -13.46 10.66 3.49
CA SER A 145 -12.27 11.25 4.10
C SER A 145 -12.13 12.74 3.74
N LEU A 146 -12.40 13.11 2.49
CA LEU A 146 -12.36 14.49 2.03
C LEU A 146 -13.50 15.32 2.67
N ILE A 147 -14.70 14.76 2.82
CA ILE A 147 -15.81 15.40 3.53
C ILE A 147 -15.44 15.64 5.00
N MET A 148 -14.82 14.68 5.67
CA MET A 148 -14.32 14.86 7.04
C MET A 148 -13.31 16.01 7.13
N TYR A 149 -12.43 16.13 6.14
CA TYR A 149 -11.49 17.25 6.07
C TYR A 149 -12.20 18.59 5.91
N LEU A 150 -13.12 18.71 4.96
CA LEU A 150 -13.86 19.95 4.69
C LEU A 150 -14.75 20.39 5.86
N LEU A 151 -15.27 19.41 6.62
CA LEU A 151 -16.09 19.66 7.80
C LEU A 151 -15.27 19.75 9.10
N ASN A 152 -13.95 19.62 9.01
CA ASN A 152 -13.02 19.60 10.14
C ASN A 152 -13.45 18.60 11.23
N ILE A 153 -13.67 17.34 10.83
CA ILE A 153 -14.11 16.26 11.72
C ILE A 153 -12.92 15.40 12.13
N SER A 154 -12.69 15.30 13.44
CA SER A 154 -11.76 14.35 14.05
C SER A 154 -12.55 13.29 14.82
N ILE A 155 -12.18 12.03 14.66
CA ILE A 155 -12.77 10.92 15.39
C ILE A 155 -11.67 10.20 16.17
N PHE A 156 -11.88 10.02 17.45
CA PHE A 156 -11.00 9.27 18.33
C PHE A 156 -11.71 8.02 18.77
N VAL A 157 -11.05 6.90 18.65
CA VAL A 157 -11.56 5.60 19.12
C VAL A 157 -10.59 5.05 20.14
N ILE A 158 -11.09 4.78 21.32
CA ILE A 158 -10.32 4.15 22.40
C ILE A 158 -10.52 2.66 22.28
N GLY A 159 -9.48 1.94 21.89
CA GLY A 159 -9.49 0.48 21.76
C GLY A 159 -9.02 -0.22 23.04
N GLU A 160 -8.99 -1.54 22.97
CA GLU A 160 -8.44 -2.38 24.03
C GLU A 160 -7.03 -1.92 24.43
N ASN A 161 -6.70 -2.03 25.70
CA ASN A 161 -5.42 -1.59 26.28
C ASN A 161 -5.15 -0.08 26.15
N ASN A 162 -6.19 0.75 26.14
CA ASN A 162 -6.08 2.21 26.03
C ASN A 162 -5.36 2.71 24.77
N THR A 163 -5.32 1.92 23.73
CA THR A 163 -4.76 2.35 22.44
C THR A 163 -5.70 3.36 21.79
N LEU A 164 -5.17 4.53 21.44
CA LEU A 164 -5.92 5.59 20.80
C LEU A 164 -5.77 5.52 19.29
N TYR A 165 -6.87 5.39 18.60
CA TYR A 165 -6.93 5.38 17.13
C TYR A 165 -7.58 6.68 16.62
N TYR A 166 -7.11 7.14 15.48
CA TYR A 166 -7.56 8.39 14.88
C TYR A 166 -8.21 8.12 13.51
N ALA A 167 -9.27 8.89 13.22
CA ALA A 167 -9.83 8.98 11.88
C ALA A 167 -10.21 10.44 11.58
N GLY A 168 -10.30 10.78 10.29
CA GLY A 168 -10.65 12.14 9.87
C GLY A 168 -9.44 13.04 9.78
N VAL A 169 -9.40 14.08 10.57
CA VAL A 169 -8.38 15.14 10.52
C VAL A 169 -7.59 15.19 11.80
N ARG A 170 -6.31 15.49 11.72
CA ARG A 170 -5.46 15.69 12.88
C ARG A 170 -4.62 16.95 12.73
N TYR A 171 -4.59 17.77 13.78
CA TYR A 171 -3.69 18.89 13.89
C TYR A 171 -2.31 18.40 14.35
N VAL A 172 -1.27 18.82 13.66
CA VAL A 172 0.11 18.54 14.03
C VAL A 172 0.85 19.84 14.16
N GLU A 173 1.45 20.08 15.31
CA GLU A 173 2.30 21.24 15.55
C GLU A 173 3.67 21.02 14.89
N LEU A 174 4.05 21.93 14.02
CA LEU A 174 5.39 21.97 13.44
C LEU A 174 6.33 22.71 14.40
N GLU A 175 7.66 22.46 14.31
CA GLU A 175 8.68 23.14 15.13
C GLU A 175 8.64 24.68 15.06
N SER A 176 8.16 25.21 13.92
CA SER A 176 7.92 26.65 13.76
C SER A 176 6.77 27.19 14.61
N LYS A 177 6.18 26.38 15.52
CA LYS A 177 4.91 26.65 16.22
C LYS A 177 3.72 26.87 15.27
N GLN A 178 3.86 26.49 14.01
CA GLN A 178 2.77 26.48 13.06
C GLN A 178 2.07 25.12 13.11
N PHE A 179 0.75 25.14 13.09
CA PHE A 179 -0.04 23.94 13.03
C PHE A 179 -0.31 23.59 11.57
N THR A 180 -0.22 22.32 11.23
CA THR A 180 -0.68 21.80 9.95
C THR A 180 -1.79 20.79 10.15
N LEU A 181 -2.73 20.78 9.22
CA LEU A 181 -3.85 19.85 9.24
C LEU A 181 -3.53 18.67 8.35
N LEU A 182 -3.49 17.46 8.93
CA LEU A 182 -3.24 16.23 8.19
C LEU A 182 -4.53 15.43 8.01
N LEU A 183 -4.73 14.92 6.80
CA LEU A 183 -5.82 14.00 6.51
C LEU A 183 -5.41 12.56 6.82
N TYR A 184 -5.95 12.02 7.90
CA TYR A 184 -5.89 10.59 8.23
C TYR A 184 -7.00 9.80 7.51
N GLY A 185 -8.14 10.46 7.30
CA GLY A 185 -9.30 9.86 6.68
C GLY A 185 -9.80 8.64 7.45
N LEU A 186 -10.33 7.67 6.73
CA LEU A 186 -10.75 6.39 7.28
C LEU A 186 -9.62 5.34 7.34
N TYR A 187 -8.37 5.73 7.10
CA TYR A 187 -7.20 4.83 7.14
C TYR A 187 -6.43 4.88 8.45
N SER A 188 -6.77 5.81 9.35
CA SER A 188 -6.07 6.07 10.63
C SER A 188 -4.56 6.34 10.52
N ASP A 189 -4.01 6.44 9.31
CA ASP A 189 -2.63 6.81 9.03
C ASP A 189 -2.57 7.54 7.68
N PRO A 190 -2.00 8.76 7.63
CA PRO A 190 -1.94 9.56 6.41
C PRO A 190 -1.05 8.92 5.33
N ASN A 191 -0.02 8.16 5.71
CA ASN A 191 0.83 7.48 4.75
C ASN A 191 0.09 6.37 4.02
N TYR A 192 -0.71 5.57 4.75
CA TYR A 192 -1.56 4.56 4.11
C TYR A 192 -2.58 5.19 3.17
N ALA A 193 -3.27 6.26 3.61
CA ALA A 193 -4.20 7.00 2.77
C ALA A 193 -3.54 7.46 1.46
N ALA A 194 -2.34 8.03 1.56
CA ALA A 194 -1.58 8.53 0.42
C ALA A 194 -1.18 7.43 -0.56
N VAL A 195 -0.65 6.30 -0.07
CA VAL A 195 -0.17 5.21 -0.95
C VAL A 195 -1.31 4.48 -1.62
N TYR A 196 -2.43 4.29 -0.92
CA TYR A 196 -3.65 3.80 -1.58
C TYR A 196 -4.09 4.75 -2.69
N SER A 197 -4.13 6.06 -2.41
CA SER A 197 -4.52 7.05 -3.42
C SER A 197 -3.56 7.08 -4.61
N LEU A 198 -2.25 6.99 -4.37
CA LEU A 198 -1.23 6.88 -5.41
C LEU A 198 -1.45 5.64 -6.30
N THR A 199 -1.70 4.48 -5.68
CA THR A 199 -1.98 3.22 -6.38
C THR A 199 -3.21 3.34 -7.27
N PHE A 200 -4.29 3.92 -6.73
CA PHE A 200 -5.55 4.06 -7.46
C PHE A 200 -5.54 5.16 -8.52
N LEU A 201 -4.69 6.16 -8.39
CA LEU A 201 -4.43 7.13 -9.46
C LEU A 201 -3.84 6.46 -10.70
N PHE A 202 -2.78 5.66 -10.54
CA PHE A 202 -2.18 4.95 -11.67
C PHE A 202 -3.10 3.88 -12.23
N LEU A 203 -3.86 3.19 -11.39
CA LEU A 203 -4.91 2.25 -11.82
C LEU A 203 -6.01 2.97 -12.61
N GLY A 204 -6.48 4.12 -12.13
CA GLY A 204 -7.49 4.93 -12.82
C GLY A 204 -7.02 5.40 -14.19
N LEU A 205 -5.77 5.87 -14.30
CA LEU A 205 -5.16 6.26 -15.57
C LEU A 205 -5.03 5.08 -16.54
N PHE A 206 -4.67 3.90 -16.04
CA PHE A 206 -4.62 2.69 -16.84
C PHE A 206 -6.01 2.29 -17.35
N LEU A 207 -7.01 2.23 -16.47
CA LEU A 207 -8.38 1.90 -16.85
C LEU A 207 -8.93 2.89 -17.87
N TRP A 208 -8.63 4.18 -17.71
CA TRP A 208 -9.03 5.21 -18.66
C TRP A 208 -8.40 5.04 -20.05
N ASN A 209 -7.09 4.82 -20.10
CA ASN A 209 -6.36 4.83 -21.38
C ASN A 209 -6.37 3.46 -22.08
N LYS A 210 -6.08 2.39 -21.35
CA LYS A 210 -5.85 1.06 -21.92
C LYS A 210 -7.16 0.29 -22.11
N ILE A 211 -7.99 0.26 -21.08
CA ILE A 211 -9.25 -0.48 -21.11
C ILE A 211 -10.33 0.28 -21.88
N GLY A 212 -10.23 1.62 -21.89
CA GLY A 212 -11.14 2.51 -22.61
C GLY A 212 -12.48 2.65 -21.91
N LEU A 213 -12.79 3.89 -21.51
CA LEU A 213 -14.09 4.24 -20.95
C LEU A 213 -15.07 4.51 -22.10
N LYS A 214 -16.11 3.70 -22.20
CA LYS A 214 -17.03 3.73 -23.33
C LYS A 214 -18.07 4.84 -23.20
N THR A 215 -18.61 5.01 -22.00
CA THR A 215 -19.71 5.94 -21.75
C THR A 215 -19.23 7.30 -21.28
N LYS A 216 -20.03 8.35 -21.52
CA LYS A 216 -19.78 9.69 -20.98
C LYS A 216 -19.79 9.68 -19.45
N PHE A 217 -20.67 8.88 -18.86
CA PHE A 217 -20.76 8.71 -17.42
C PHE A 217 -19.48 8.13 -16.82
N GLU A 218 -18.94 7.04 -17.40
CA GLU A 218 -17.65 6.48 -16.94
C GLU A 218 -16.53 7.52 -16.96
N LYS A 219 -16.45 8.32 -18.03
CA LYS A 219 -15.42 9.36 -18.15
C LYS A 219 -15.55 10.42 -17.06
N ILE A 220 -16.76 10.89 -16.79
CA ILE A 220 -17.04 11.87 -15.73
C ILE A 220 -16.70 11.26 -14.37
N PHE A 221 -17.18 10.06 -14.08
CA PHE A 221 -16.91 9.35 -12.82
C PHE A 221 -15.40 9.20 -12.56
N PHE A 222 -14.65 8.69 -13.54
CA PHE A 222 -13.20 8.53 -13.39
C PHE A 222 -12.46 9.86 -13.30
N SER A 223 -12.94 10.93 -13.92
CA SER A 223 -12.36 12.27 -13.74
C SER A 223 -12.52 12.76 -12.31
N ILE A 224 -13.72 12.63 -11.75
CA ILE A 224 -14.00 13.01 -10.36
C ILE A 224 -13.21 12.11 -9.39
N PHE A 225 -13.20 10.81 -9.65
CA PHE A 225 -12.42 9.85 -8.87
C PHE A 225 -10.94 10.23 -8.80
N MET A 226 -10.29 10.49 -9.94
CA MET A 226 -8.87 10.88 -9.96
C MET A 226 -8.62 12.21 -9.24
N LEU A 227 -9.56 13.16 -9.33
CA LEU A 227 -9.46 14.44 -8.61
C LEU A 227 -9.54 14.22 -7.10
N VAL A 228 -10.46 13.38 -6.62
CA VAL A 228 -10.58 13.02 -5.20
C VAL A 228 -9.33 12.32 -4.70
N GLU A 229 -8.78 11.35 -5.45
CA GLU A 229 -7.56 10.65 -5.05
C GLU A 229 -6.33 11.58 -5.02
N LEU A 230 -6.20 12.50 -5.97
CA LEU A 230 -5.17 13.54 -5.95
C LEU A 230 -5.32 14.43 -4.71
N SER A 231 -6.55 14.78 -4.33
CA SER A 231 -6.81 15.59 -3.15
C SER A 231 -6.40 14.86 -1.87
N VAL A 232 -6.77 13.58 -1.73
CA VAL A 232 -6.38 12.77 -0.57
C VAL A 232 -4.86 12.61 -0.50
N LEU A 233 -4.19 12.33 -1.62
CA LEU A 233 -2.73 12.23 -1.68
C LEU A 233 -2.06 13.53 -1.21
N SER A 234 -2.56 14.67 -1.65
CA SER A 234 -2.04 16.00 -1.27
C SER A 234 -2.26 16.33 0.20
N LEU A 235 -3.50 16.12 0.71
CA LEU A 235 -3.91 16.47 2.07
C LEU A 235 -3.32 15.55 3.15
N SER A 236 -2.92 14.34 2.78
CA SER A 236 -2.25 13.42 3.68
C SER A 236 -0.84 13.89 4.07
N ASN A 237 -0.23 14.79 3.28
CA ASN A 237 1.12 15.34 3.47
C ASN A 237 2.18 14.22 3.68
N SER A 238 2.01 13.10 3.00
CA SER A 238 2.94 11.96 3.05
C SER A 238 4.12 12.18 2.13
N ARG A 239 5.26 12.63 2.68
CA ARG A 239 6.49 12.91 1.92
C ARG A 239 6.94 11.72 1.05
N GLY A 240 6.82 10.49 1.58
CA GLY A 240 7.19 9.27 0.83
C GLY A 240 6.31 9.00 -0.38
N ALA A 241 4.99 9.19 -0.25
CA ALA A 241 4.05 9.01 -1.35
C ALA A 241 4.17 10.15 -2.39
N GLU A 242 4.37 11.39 -1.95
CA GLU A 242 4.64 12.53 -2.82
C GLU A 242 5.91 12.32 -3.63
N LEU A 243 7.01 11.91 -2.98
CA LEU A 243 8.28 11.59 -3.66
C LEU A 243 8.08 10.48 -4.69
N ALA A 244 7.37 9.41 -4.34
CA ALA A 244 7.09 8.31 -5.24
C ALA A 244 6.27 8.75 -6.47
N PHE A 245 5.32 9.66 -6.28
CA PHE A 245 4.57 10.28 -7.37
C PHE A 245 5.48 11.08 -8.32
N TYR A 246 6.35 11.96 -7.77
CA TYR A 246 7.27 12.75 -8.58
C TYR A 246 8.29 11.88 -9.31
N VAL A 247 8.89 10.90 -8.64
CA VAL A 247 9.83 9.96 -9.28
C VAL A 247 9.17 9.24 -10.44
N SER A 248 7.92 8.82 -10.30
CA SER A 248 7.17 8.16 -11.37
C SER A 248 6.90 9.07 -12.56
N ILE A 249 6.59 10.35 -12.31
CA ILE A 249 6.42 11.35 -13.38
C ILE A 249 7.74 11.61 -14.10
N VAL A 250 8.82 11.81 -13.35
CA VAL A 250 10.16 12.01 -13.94
C VAL A 250 10.55 10.82 -14.79
N LEU A 251 10.40 9.60 -14.27
CA LEU A 251 10.67 8.38 -15.02
C LEU A 251 9.81 8.28 -16.29
N TYR A 252 8.54 8.65 -16.22
CA TYR A 252 7.67 8.70 -17.39
C TYR A 252 8.25 9.62 -18.48
N PHE A 253 8.65 10.84 -18.11
CA PHE A 253 9.26 11.75 -19.08
C PHE A 253 10.59 11.25 -19.62
N MET A 254 11.44 10.66 -18.78
CA MET A 254 12.68 10.02 -19.23
C MET A 254 12.42 8.93 -20.26
N LEU A 255 11.48 8.02 -19.99
CA LEU A 255 11.09 6.95 -20.93
C LEU A 255 10.55 7.53 -22.25
N LEU A 256 9.77 8.64 -22.20
CA LEU A 256 9.29 9.32 -23.40
C LEU A 256 10.45 9.95 -24.20
N ILE A 257 11.40 10.58 -23.53
CA ILE A 257 12.60 11.17 -24.16
C ILE A 257 13.41 10.07 -24.85
N PHE A 258 13.71 8.98 -24.15
CA PHE A 258 14.41 7.83 -24.73
C PHE A 258 13.68 7.26 -25.94
N LYS A 259 12.37 7.09 -25.86
CA LYS A 259 11.56 6.61 -26.97
C LYS A 259 11.62 7.56 -28.18
N THR A 260 11.59 8.87 -27.95
CA THR A 260 11.67 9.89 -29.01
C THR A 260 13.06 9.89 -29.68
N ILE A 261 14.13 9.78 -28.88
CA ILE A 261 15.51 9.76 -29.39
C ILE A 261 15.78 8.50 -30.22
N PHE A 262 15.41 7.32 -29.70
CA PHE A 262 15.78 6.06 -30.32
C PHE A 262 14.86 5.64 -31.49
N LYS A 263 13.60 6.12 -31.54
CA LYS A 263 12.64 5.66 -32.55
C LYS A 263 12.25 6.68 -33.62
N LYS A 264 12.65 7.94 -33.49
CA LYS A 264 12.25 9.04 -34.42
C LYS A 264 10.72 9.15 -34.68
N GLU A 265 9.90 8.49 -33.89
CA GLU A 265 8.44 8.45 -34.06
C GLU A 265 7.78 9.60 -33.29
N GLN A 266 7.43 10.66 -33.98
CA GLN A 266 6.47 11.68 -33.49
C GLN A 266 5.04 11.22 -33.78
N SER A 267 4.46 10.34 -32.97
CA SER A 267 3.05 10.02 -33.10
C SER A 267 2.20 11.06 -32.36
N SER A 268 1.02 11.42 -32.93
CA SER A 268 0.05 12.32 -32.29
C SER A 268 -0.41 11.80 -30.93
N ILE A 269 -0.42 10.48 -30.75
CA ILE A 269 -0.74 9.76 -29.50
C ILE A 269 0.25 10.15 -28.40
N THR A 270 1.56 10.21 -28.71
CA THR A 270 2.61 10.58 -27.76
C THR A 270 2.40 12.01 -27.23
N LYS A 271 1.98 12.96 -28.09
CA LYS A 271 1.72 14.35 -27.70
C LYS A 271 0.53 14.45 -26.73
N LYS A 272 -0.58 13.76 -27.02
CA LYS A 272 -1.78 13.74 -26.17
C LYS A 272 -1.49 13.10 -24.80
N LEU A 273 -0.69 12.04 -24.76
CA LEU A 273 -0.30 11.37 -23.54
C LEU A 273 0.66 12.23 -22.68
N LYS A 274 1.64 12.89 -23.32
CA LYS A 274 2.51 13.88 -22.66
C LYS A 274 1.70 14.97 -21.97
N MET A 275 0.71 15.55 -22.68
CA MET A 275 -0.17 16.58 -22.11
C MET A 275 -0.99 16.08 -20.91
N LYS A 276 -1.47 14.83 -20.95
CA LYS A 276 -2.24 14.25 -19.82
C LYS A 276 -1.39 14.10 -18.56
N VAL A 277 -0.16 13.58 -18.69
CA VAL A 277 0.72 13.38 -17.52
C VAL A 277 1.27 14.71 -17.01
N ALA A 278 1.61 15.64 -17.91
CA ALA A 278 1.98 17.00 -17.51
C ALA A 278 0.81 17.69 -16.79
N GLY A 279 -0.42 17.57 -17.34
CA GLY A 279 -1.63 18.06 -16.71
C GLY A 279 -1.85 17.48 -15.31
N LEU A 280 -1.65 16.17 -15.15
CA LEU A 280 -1.76 15.50 -13.84
C LEU A 280 -0.74 16.05 -12.84
N GLY A 281 0.54 16.19 -13.26
CA GLY A 281 1.59 16.76 -12.41
C GLY A 281 1.31 18.21 -12.01
N ILE A 282 0.88 19.04 -12.95
CA ILE A 282 0.52 20.44 -12.67
C ILE A 282 -0.71 20.50 -11.75
N THR A 283 -1.75 19.70 -12.03
CA THR A 283 -2.94 19.63 -11.18
C THR A 283 -2.59 19.23 -9.75
N PHE A 284 -1.71 18.25 -9.58
CA PHE A 284 -1.22 17.84 -8.26
C PHE A 284 -0.49 18.98 -7.54
N LEU A 285 0.44 19.67 -8.21
CA LEU A 285 1.14 20.82 -7.64
C LEU A 285 0.18 21.93 -7.25
N VAL A 286 -0.77 22.29 -8.11
CA VAL A 286 -1.77 23.32 -7.83
C VAL A 286 -2.65 22.91 -6.66
N LEU A 287 -3.17 21.69 -6.64
CA LEU A 287 -3.98 21.18 -5.54
C LEU A 287 -3.20 21.19 -4.22
N THR A 288 -1.93 20.74 -4.21
CA THR A 288 -1.09 20.75 -2.99
C THR A 288 -0.98 22.17 -2.43
N GLN A 289 -0.74 23.17 -3.27
CA GLN A 289 -0.64 24.56 -2.82
C GLN A 289 -2.00 25.12 -2.35
N LEU A 290 -3.08 24.87 -3.10
CA LEU A 290 -4.42 25.31 -2.71
C LEU A 290 -4.84 24.69 -1.39
N PHE A 291 -4.58 23.42 -1.15
CA PHE A 291 -4.92 22.76 0.10
C PHE A 291 -4.05 23.22 1.27
N LYS A 292 -2.76 23.52 1.05
CA LYS A 292 -1.92 24.15 2.08
C LYS A 292 -2.49 25.52 2.49
N ILE A 293 -2.88 26.34 1.52
CA ILE A 293 -3.51 27.64 1.77
C ILE A 293 -4.84 27.46 2.51
N ALA A 294 -5.70 26.53 2.04
CA ALA A 294 -6.99 26.26 2.68
C ALA A 294 -6.82 25.74 4.12
N SER A 295 -5.84 24.88 4.37
CA SER A 295 -5.51 24.40 5.72
C SER A 295 -5.11 25.57 6.65
N PHE A 296 -4.29 26.47 6.13
CA PHE A 296 -3.88 27.67 6.89
C PHE A 296 -5.09 28.57 7.21
N THR A 297 -5.94 28.83 6.22
CA THR A 297 -7.16 29.66 6.40
C THR A 297 -8.15 29.05 7.41
N ILE A 298 -8.32 27.70 7.36
CA ILE A 298 -9.18 26.98 8.31
C ILE A 298 -8.61 27.09 9.75
N LEU A 299 -7.30 27.01 9.90
CA LEU A 299 -6.62 27.16 11.18
C LEU A 299 -6.72 28.59 11.72
N GLU A 300 -6.57 29.61 10.87
CA GLU A 300 -6.69 31.02 11.30
C GLU A 300 -8.10 31.41 11.74
N GLN A 301 -9.13 30.79 11.14
CA GLN A 301 -10.53 31.10 11.47
C GLN A 301 -11.01 30.50 12.79
N ASN A 302 -10.13 29.85 13.58
CA ASN A 302 -10.48 29.22 14.86
C ASN A 302 -11.77 28.35 14.77
N ASN A 303 -12.00 27.70 13.64
CA ASN A 303 -13.15 26.80 13.51
C ASN A 303 -12.93 25.61 14.43
N PRO A 304 -13.77 25.43 15.45
CA PRO A 304 -13.59 24.34 16.40
C PRO A 304 -13.66 23.01 15.68
N THR A 305 -12.66 22.18 15.90
CA THR A 305 -12.65 20.80 15.39
C THR A 305 -13.83 20.06 16.01
N LYS A 306 -14.68 19.46 15.18
CA LYS A 306 -15.75 18.60 15.66
C LYS A 306 -15.15 17.28 16.08
N ILE A 307 -15.03 17.07 17.38
CA ILE A 307 -14.44 15.85 17.95
C ILE A 307 -15.55 14.87 18.32
N LEU A 308 -15.43 13.64 17.85
CA LEU A 308 -16.26 12.52 18.22
C LEU A 308 -15.40 11.48 18.93
N ILE A 309 -15.68 11.19 20.18
CA ILE A 309 -15.03 10.13 20.93
C ILE A 309 -15.94 8.90 20.95
N ILE A 310 -15.42 7.75 20.58
CA ILE A 310 -16.11 6.46 20.61
C ILE A 310 -15.31 5.58 21.57
N ASN A 311 -15.99 5.08 22.61
CA ASN A 311 -15.41 4.09 23.51
C ASN A 311 -15.93 2.68 23.16
N GLU A 312 -15.32 1.63 23.73
CA GLU A 312 -15.67 0.23 23.49
C GLU A 312 -17.14 -0.12 23.78
N SER A 313 -17.82 0.64 24.67
CA SER A 313 -19.23 0.45 24.96
C SER A 313 -20.19 1.05 23.92
N ASN A 314 -19.67 1.52 22.77
CA ASN A 314 -20.43 2.22 21.71
C ASN A 314 -21.15 3.49 22.20
N THR A 315 -20.69 4.09 23.29
CA THR A 315 -21.25 5.34 23.80
C THR A 315 -20.68 6.48 22.99
N PHE A 316 -21.50 7.12 22.18
CA PHE A 316 -21.13 8.32 21.45
C PHE A 316 -21.12 9.51 22.39
N LEU A 317 -19.93 10.00 22.74
CA LEU A 317 -19.78 11.28 23.44
C LEU A 317 -19.61 12.38 22.39
N ARG A 318 -20.65 13.16 22.21
CA ARG A 318 -20.58 14.38 21.37
C ARG A 318 -19.97 15.49 22.21
N LEU A 319 -18.76 15.88 21.87
CA LEU A 319 -18.11 17.03 22.48
C LEU A 319 -18.16 18.23 21.51
N SER A 320 -18.69 19.32 21.98
CA SER A 320 -18.79 20.58 21.22
C SER A 320 -17.69 21.53 21.69
N ASP A 321 -17.10 22.22 20.75
CA ASP A 321 -16.46 23.54 20.85
C ASP A 321 -15.33 23.76 21.89
N THR A 322 -14.78 22.73 22.52
CA THR A 322 -13.64 22.82 23.43
C THR A 322 -12.33 22.39 22.80
N SER A 323 -11.21 22.90 23.28
CA SER A 323 -9.89 22.52 22.74
C SER A 323 -9.62 21.02 22.97
N GLU A 324 -8.93 20.40 22.04
CA GLU A 324 -8.59 18.97 22.08
C GLU A 324 -7.93 18.55 23.41
N LYS A 325 -7.10 19.45 24.01
CA LYS A 325 -6.47 19.24 25.32
C LYS A 325 -7.46 19.24 26.47
N GLU A 326 -8.46 20.15 26.45
CA GLU A 326 -9.49 20.22 27.51
C GLU A 326 -10.42 19.01 27.44
N ILE A 327 -10.73 18.54 26.23
CA ILE A 327 -11.58 17.37 26.03
C ILE A 327 -10.89 16.11 26.52
N LEU A 328 -9.63 15.89 26.13
CA LEU A 328 -8.85 14.77 26.63
C LEU A 328 -8.65 14.84 28.14
N LYS A 329 -8.41 16.04 28.68
CA LYS A 329 -8.31 16.24 30.13
C LYS A 329 -9.62 15.95 30.86
N GLN A 330 -10.74 16.47 30.36
CA GLN A 330 -12.06 16.22 30.95
C GLN A 330 -12.47 14.74 30.82
N TYR A 331 -12.14 14.08 29.73
CA TYR A 331 -12.36 12.64 29.57
C TYR A 331 -11.51 11.84 30.56
N VAL A 332 -10.25 12.21 30.71
CA VAL A 332 -9.31 11.60 31.64
C VAL A 332 -9.72 11.83 33.08
N ASP A 333 -10.17 13.03 33.42
CA ASP A 333 -10.66 13.36 34.75
C ASP A 333 -11.96 12.60 35.10
N ASN A 334 -12.81 12.34 34.10
CA ASN A 334 -14.03 11.53 34.25
C ASN A 334 -13.75 10.01 34.27
N VAL A 335 -12.65 9.58 33.67
CA VAL A 335 -12.21 8.16 33.63
C VAL A 335 -11.28 7.83 34.80
N ASN A 336 -10.90 8.81 35.62
CA ASN A 336 -10.07 8.62 36.83
C ASN A 336 -10.71 7.70 37.91
N GLU A 337 -11.97 7.30 37.75
CA GLU A 337 -12.51 6.13 38.46
C GLU A 337 -12.03 4.77 37.88
N ILE A 338 -11.48 4.76 36.66
CA ILE A 338 -10.83 3.62 36.02
C ILE A 338 -9.35 4.01 35.90
N SER A 339 -8.47 3.36 36.65
CA SER A 339 -7.03 3.64 36.80
C SER A 339 -6.28 3.71 35.43
N LEU A 340 -6.45 4.80 34.72
CA LEU A 340 -5.72 5.11 33.48
C LEU A 340 -4.42 5.82 33.84
N ASP A 341 -3.30 5.17 33.56
CA ASP A 341 -1.98 5.80 33.70
C ASP A 341 -1.81 6.89 32.61
N LEU A 342 -2.05 8.14 33.03
CA LEU A 342 -1.91 9.34 32.22
C LEU A 342 -0.52 9.53 31.60
N SER A 343 0.51 8.91 32.17
CA SER A 343 1.86 8.95 31.63
C SER A 343 1.93 8.18 30.31
N GLN A 344 1.25 7.06 30.18
CA GLN A 344 1.18 6.29 28.95
C GLN A 344 0.31 6.97 27.87
N ILE A 345 -0.76 7.65 28.27
CA ILE A 345 -1.54 8.47 27.34
C ILE A 345 -0.72 9.69 26.87
N LYS A 346 0.04 10.34 27.75
CA LYS A 346 0.94 11.43 27.37
C LYS A 346 2.06 11.00 26.43
N GLU A 347 2.64 9.82 26.62
CA GLU A 347 3.64 9.27 25.69
C GLU A 347 3.03 8.85 24.34
N ASN A 348 1.83 8.28 24.34
CA ASN A 348 1.14 7.86 23.13
C ASN A 348 0.32 8.99 22.47
N THR A 349 -0.12 9.98 23.24
CA THR A 349 -0.80 11.20 22.79
C THR A 349 0.11 12.40 22.80
N SER A 350 1.41 12.28 22.67
CA SER A 350 2.21 13.45 22.28
C SER A 350 1.62 13.95 20.96
N LEU A 351 0.58 14.78 21.11
CA LEU A 351 -0.10 15.56 20.07
C LEU A 351 0.89 16.51 19.42
N THR A 352 1.94 16.79 20.11
CA THR A 352 3.21 17.20 19.57
C THR A 352 3.94 15.93 19.18
N LYS A 353 3.77 15.44 17.95
CA LYS A 353 4.90 14.90 17.26
C LYS A 353 5.91 16.07 17.33
N GLN A 354 6.75 16.07 18.34
CA GLN A 354 8.01 16.78 18.24
C GLN A 354 8.66 16.16 17.02
N ASP A 355 8.32 16.71 15.85
CA ASP A 355 9.17 16.60 14.72
C ASP A 355 10.44 17.31 15.20
N SER A 356 11.36 16.56 15.76
CA SER A 356 12.76 16.97 15.81
C SER A 356 13.17 17.09 14.34
N SER A 357 12.72 18.18 13.72
CA SER A 357 12.76 18.42 12.27
C SER A 357 14.15 18.78 11.78
N THR A 358 15.12 18.86 12.68
CA THR A 358 16.54 18.96 12.34
C THR A 358 17.09 17.61 11.82
N GLU A 359 16.44 16.46 12.07
CA GLU A 359 16.84 15.19 11.49
C GLU A 359 15.96 14.85 10.28
N PHE A 360 16.58 14.83 9.12
CA PHE A 360 16.02 14.29 7.88
C PHE A 360 15.50 12.86 8.16
N GLY A 361 14.17 12.67 8.19
CA GLY A 361 13.58 11.35 8.38
C GLY A 361 12.89 11.08 9.72
N ASN A 362 12.68 12.08 10.61
CA ASN A 362 11.90 11.92 11.86
C ASN A 362 12.37 10.74 12.74
N GLY A 363 13.67 10.59 12.96
CA GLY A 363 14.25 9.47 13.72
C GLY A 363 14.22 8.11 13.00
N ARG A 364 13.71 8.04 11.76
CA ARG A 364 13.64 6.78 10.99
C ARG A 364 15.02 6.23 10.66
N PHE A 365 16.00 7.11 10.42
CA PHE A 365 17.37 6.67 10.15
C PHE A 365 17.97 5.91 11.33
N THR A 366 17.73 6.36 12.56
CA THR A 366 18.15 5.64 13.75
C THR A 366 17.49 4.25 13.79
N ILE A 367 16.17 4.18 13.60
CA ILE A 367 15.44 2.90 13.54
C ILE A 367 16.02 1.97 12.46
N TRP A 368 16.40 2.50 11.30
CA TRP A 368 16.98 1.70 10.22
C TRP A 368 18.39 1.22 10.54
N LEU A 369 19.22 2.06 11.16
CA LEU A 369 20.56 1.68 11.58
C LEU A 369 20.49 0.60 12.66
N ASP A 370 19.67 0.77 13.68
CA ASP A 370 19.46 -0.21 14.75
C ASP A 370 18.93 -1.55 14.18
N ALA A 371 17.98 -1.49 13.24
CA ALA A 371 17.48 -2.69 12.57
C ALA A 371 18.57 -3.40 11.73
N ILE A 372 19.43 -2.63 11.06
CA ILE A 372 20.56 -3.18 10.30
C ILE A 372 21.58 -3.78 11.26
N GLU A 373 21.92 -3.08 12.35
CA GLU A 373 22.82 -3.57 13.37
C GLU A 373 22.33 -4.89 13.96
N LEU A 374 21.06 -4.95 14.37
CA LEU A 374 20.44 -6.18 14.84
C LEU A 374 20.54 -7.30 13.78
N THR A 375 20.35 -6.97 12.50
CA THR A 375 20.44 -7.95 11.41
C THR A 375 21.88 -8.50 11.24
N THR A 376 22.92 -7.79 11.70
CA THR A 376 24.29 -8.32 11.67
C THR A 376 24.48 -9.58 12.51
N LYS A 377 23.59 -9.85 13.46
CA LYS A 377 23.58 -11.10 14.27
C LYS A 377 23.02 -12.30 13.48
N SER A 378 22.28 -12.07 12.39
CA SER A 378 21.81 -13.11 11.46
C SER A 378 21.87 -12.62 10.01
N PRO A 379 23.07 -12.32 9.47
CA PRO A 379 23.21 -11.52 8.24
C PRO A 379 22.73 -12.25 6.99
N PHE A 380 22.81 -13.59 6.94
CA PHE A 380 22.44 -14.37 5.76
C PHE A 380 20.96 -14.74 5.70
N PHE A 381 20.37 -15.15 6.84
CA PHE A 381 19.01 -15.67 6.87
C PHE A 381 18.01 -14.70 7.51
N GLY A 382 18.47 -13.66 8.23
CA GLY A 382 17.60 -12.78 8.98
C GLY A 382 16.93 -13.49 10.16
N PHE A 383 15.88 -12.87 10.71
CA PHE A 383 15.15 -13.37 11.88
C PHE A 383 13.75 -13.89 11.56
N GLY A 384 13.23 -13.58 10.37
CA GLY A 384 11.84 -13.76 10.02
C GLY A 384 11.01 -12.48 10.23
N PRO A 385 9.89 -12.33 9.50
CA PRO A 385 8.98 -11.19 9.69
C PRO A 385 8.32 -11.23 11.08
N ALA A 386 7.95 -10.06 11.62
CA ALA A 386 7.35 -9.91 12.95
C ALA A 386 8.19 -10.45 14.13
N MET A 387 9.52 -10.50 13.96
CA MET A 387 10.46 -10.96 14.99
C MET A 387 11.23 -9.83 15.67
N GLN A 388 10.87 -8.56 15.46
CA GLN A 388 11.64 -7.41 15.94
C GLN A 388 11.89 -7.46 17.45
N LYS A 389 10.81 -7.63 18.23
CA LYS A 389 10.90 -7.72 19.69
C LYS A 389 11.71 -8.93 20.13
N ASN A 390 11.40 -10.11 19.61
CA ASN A 390 12.09 -11.33 19.99
C ASN A 390 13.59 -11.29 19.64
N ALA A 391 13.95 -10.64 18.54
CA ALA A 391 15.35 -10.48 18.16
C ALA A 391 16.08 -9.47 19.07
N ALA A 392 15.44 -8.35 19.40
CA ALA A 392 15.99 -7.36 20.34
C ALA A 392 16.17 -7.97 21.74
N ASP A 393 15.16 -8.67 22.27
CA ASP A 393 15.20 -9.33 23.58
C ASP A 393 16.30 -10.43 23.64
N ARG A 394 16.63 -11.02 22.49
CA ARG A 394 17.69 -12.06 22.40
C ARG A 394 19.11 -11.49 22.40
N PHE A 395 19.28 -10.28 21.94
CA PHE A 395 20.55 -9.59 21.78
C PHE A 395 20.55 -8.27 22.55
N ASP A 396 20.19 -8.35 23.85
CA ASP A 396 20.07 -7.22 24.77
C ASP A 396 21.40 -6.45 24.92
N GLU A 397 22.53 -7.08 24.64
CA GLU A 397 23.84 -6.42 24.62
C GLU A 397 23.97 -5.29 23.57
N LEU A 398 23.06 -5.25 22.60
CA LEU A 398 23.03 -4.17 21.57
C LEU A 398 22.29 -2.91 22.03
N GLU A 399 21.68 -2.94 23.23
CA GLU A 399 20.90 -1.82 23.79
C GLU A 399 19.88 -1.24 22.79
N ILE A 400 19.27 -2.12 21.97
CA ILE A 400 18.29 -1.72 20.95
C ILE A 400 17.10 -1.04 21.64
N PRO A 401 16.76 0.22 21.29
CA PRO A 401 15.66 0.92 21.92
C PRO A 401 14.33 0.17 21.80
N GLU A 402 13.50 0.18 22.85
CA GLU A 402 12.14 -0.41 22.81
C GLU A 402 11.32 0.08 21.61
N MET A 403 11.64 1.28 21.14
CA MET A 403 11.01 1.87 19.94
C MET A 403 11.26 1.02 18.69
N VAL A 404 12.43 0.36 18.56
CA VAL A 404 12.74 -0.53 17.44
C VAL A 404 12.13 -1.90 17.66
N ALA A 405 12.17 -2.39 18.90
CA ALA A 405 11.61 -3.69 19.27
C ALA A 405 10.08 -3.75 19.11
N GLY A 406 9.37 -2.65 19.34
CA GLY A 406 7.91 -2.59 19.32
C GLY A 406 7.28 -2.00 18.06
N ARG A 407 8.06 -1.46 17.11
CA ARG A 407 7.55 -0.73 15.94
C ARG A 407 7.96 -1.37 14.62
N ALA A 408 7.15 -1.10 13.60
CA ALA A 408 7.52 -1.37 12.23
C ALA A 408 8.68 -0.46 11.80
N PHE A 409 9.57 -0.96 10.95
CA PHE A 409 10.74 -0.17 10.50
C PHE A 409 10.40 0.97 9.55
N HIS A 410 9.16 1.12 9.12
CA HIS A 410 8.72 2.12 8.15
C HIS A 410 9.58 2.18 6.88
N ASN A 411 10.14 1.04 6.48
CA ASN A 411 10.92 0.83 5.28
C ASN A 411 10.87 -0.65 4.88
N SER A 412 10.23 -0.94 3.78
CA SER A 412 10.05 -2.32 3.30
C SER A 412 11.37 -3.01 2.94
N PHE A 413 12.39 -2.28 2.52
CA PHE A 413 13.70 -2.86 2.19
C PHE A 413 14.45 -3.27 3.44
N VAL A 414 14.45 -2.41 4.48
CA VAL A 414 15.03 -2.74 5.79
C VAL A 414 14.28 -3.92 6.41
N HIS A 415 12.94 -3.90 6.31
CA HIS A 415 12.12 -5.01 6.82
C HIS A 415 12.40 -6.32 6.07
N LEU A 416 12.56 -6.28 4.74
CA LEU A 416 12.90 -7.46 3.94
C LEU A 416 14.29 -8.01 4.32
N PHE A 417 15.27 -7.11 4.49
CA PHE A 417 16.63 -7.48 4.91
C PHE A 417 16.64 -8.07 6.32
N PHE A 418 15.97 -7.43 7.28
CA PHE A 418 15.81 -7.96 8.63
C PHE A 418 15.13 -9.35 8.62
N SER A 419 14.06 -9.48 7.82
CA SER A 419 13.25 -10.70 7.82
C SER A 419 13.95 -11.89 7.18
N PHE A 420 14.64 -11.70 6.05
CA PHE A 420 15.17 -12.81 5.25
C PHE A 420 16.69 -12.71 4.98
N GLY A 421 17.37 -11.80 5.68
CA GLY A 421 18.80 -11.56 5.56
C GLY A 421 19.24 -11.13 4.16
N ALA A 422 20.56 -11.12 3.97
CA ALA A 422 21.15 -10.79 2.66
C ALA A 422 20.73 -11.78 1.58
N LEU A 423 20.56 -13.06 1.91
CA LEU A 423 20.19 -14.08 0.94
C LEU A 423 18.82 -13.78 0.32
N GLY A 424 17.76 -13.65 1.14
CA GLY A 424 16.42 -13.37 0.64
C GLY A 424 16.31 -11.99 -0.01
N PHE A 425 16.93 -10.97 0.61
CA PHE A 425 16.94 -9.60 0.09
C PHE A 425 17.57 -9.52 -1.31
N LEU A 426 18.80 -10.06 -1.50
CA LEU A 426 19.51 -9.96 -2.77
C LEU A 426 18.83 -10.78 -3.86
N ILE A 427 18.32 -11.97 -3.57
CA ILE A 427 17.63 -12.81 -4.56
C ILE A 427 16.37 -12.07 -5.07
N LEU A 428 15.56 -11.52 -4.17
CA LEU A 428 14.34 -10.82 -4.56
C LEU A 428 14.65 -9.51 -5.29
N ALA A 429 15.64 -8.73 -4.82
CA ALA A 429 16.10 -7.52 -5.49
C ALA A 429 16.63 -7.80 -6.90
N MET A 430 17.45 -8.84 -7.09
CA MET A 430 17.94 -9.24 -8.41
C MET A 430 16.79 -9.64 -9.34
N TRP A 431 15.77 -10.32 -8.85
CA TRP A 431 14.59 -10.66 -9.64
C TRP A 431 13.84 -9.40 -10.10
N PHE A 432 13.55 -8.47 -9.17
CA PHE A 432 12.89 -7.21 -9.51
C PHE A 432 13.71 -6.40 -10.52
N ILE A 433 14.98 -6.16 -10.25
CA ILE A 433 15.86 -5.38 -11.14
C ILE A 433 15.88 -5.98 -12.54
N LYS A 434 16.10 -7.30 -12.66
CA LYS A 434 16.13 -8.01 -13.94
C LYS A 434 14.81 -7.83 -14.71
N GLU A 435 13.67 -8.06 -14.06
CA GLU A 435 12.38 -7.98 -14.75
C GLU A 435 12.01 -6.53 -15.10
N TYR A 436 12.32 -5.54 -14.24
CA TYR A 436 12.09 -4.13 -14.56
C TYR A 436 12.98 -3.60 -15.68
N ILE A 437 14.24 -4.03 -15.78
CA ILE A 437 15.11 -3.71 -16.91
C ILE A 437 14.52 -4.28 -18.22
N LYS A 438 14.03 -5.50 -18.21
CA LYS A 438 13.36 -6.11 -19.37
C LYS A 438 12.11 -5.34 -19.78
N LEU A 439 11.25 -5.02 -18.81
CA LEU A 439 10.01 -4.28 -19.05
C LEU A 439 10.32 -2.89 -19.60
N SER A 440 11.31 -2.16 -19.04
CA SER A 440 11.75 -0.86 -19.53
C SER A 440 12.25 -0.93 -20.99
N LYS A 441 13.08 -1.92 -21.31
CA LYS A 441 13.55 -2.15 -22.69
C LYS A 441 12.38 -2.46 -23.63
N SER A 442 11.43 -3.26 -23.19
CA SER A 442 10.24 -3.57 -23.99
C SER A 442 9.40 -2.32 -24.26
N ILE A 443 9.15 -1.50 -23.23
CA ILE A 443 8.40 -0.24 -23.35
C ILE A 443 9.09 0.74 -24.30
N ILE A 444 10.41 0.88 -24.22
CA ILE A 444 11.18 1.75 -25.11
C ILE A 444 11.12 1.24 -26.55
N ASN A 445 11.22 -0.08 -26.74
CA ASN A 445 11.32 -0.71 -28.06
C ASN A 445 9.98 -0.98 -28.75
N THR A 446 8.86 -0.90 -28.06
CA THR A 446 7.54 -1.06 -28.67
C THR A 446 6.92 0.29 -29.02
N SER A 447 6.08 0.33 -30.05
CA SER A 447 5.22 1.48 -30.33
C SER A 447 4.03 1.61 -29.37
N THR A 448 3.90 0.68 -28.41
CA THR A 448 2.86 0.68 -27.42
C THR A 448 3.00 1.86 -26.45
N GLU A 449 1.89 2.37 -25.99
CA GLU A 449 1.84 3.39 -24.94
C GLU A 449 2.57 2.90 -23.69
N ILE A 450 3.25 3.83 -23.00
CA ILE A 450 3.82 3.53 -21.69
C ILE A 450 2.68 3.16 -20.78
N ASP A 451 2.77 1.97 -20.21
CA ASP A 451 1.72 1.44 -19.38
C ASP A 451 1.74 2.13 -18.00
N PHE A 452 0.65 2.79 -17.63
CA PHE A 452 0.50 3.41 -16.32
C PHE A 452 0.61 2.41 -15.17
N ILE A 453 0.35 1.13 -15.44
CA ILE A 453 0.58 0.06 -14.47
C ILE A 453 2.08 -0.09 -14.16
N PHE A 454 2.94 -0.01 -15.17
CA PHE A 454 4.39 -0.04 -14.95
C PHE A 454 4.84 1.11 -14.04
N LEU A 455 4.36 2.32 -14.31
CA LEU A 455 4.66 3.49 -13.47
C LEU A 455 4.06 3.33 -12.07
N GLY A 456 2.85 2.82 -11.94
CA GLY A 456 2.20 2.56 -10.66
C GLY A 456 2.95 1.53 -9.81
N THR A 457 3.48 0.47 -10.43
CA THR A 457 4.30 -0.52 -9.69
C THR A 457 5.63 0.08 -9.23
N ILE A 458 6.27 0.93 -10.03
CA ILE A 458 7.48 1.67 -9.61
C ILE A 458 7.16 2.64 -8.50
N ALA A 459 6.06 3.40 -8.60
CA ALA A 459 5.62 4.30 -7.54
C ALA A 459 5.45 3.57 -6.21
N LEU A 460 4.85 2.38 -6.22
CA LEU A 460 4.73 1.54 -5.04
C LEU A 460 6.09 1.11 -4.48
N ILE A 461 7.02 0.69 -5.33
CA ILE A 461 8.36 0.28 -4.89
C ILE A 461 9.10 1.46 -4.26
N VAL A 462 9.02 2.66 -4.84
CA VAL A 462 9.62 3.87 -4.27
C VAL A 462 8.95 4.25 -2.97
N ALA A 463 7.62 4.24 -2.91
CA ALA A 463 6.86 4.52 -1.68
C ALA A 463 7.22 3.54 -0.56
N SER A 464 7.53 2.28 -0.89
CA SER A 464 7.89 1.23 0.07
C SER A 464 9.19 1.52 0.83
N ALA A 465 10.06 2.38 0.30
CA ALA A 465 11.24 2.84 1.02
C ALA A 465 10.93 3.73 2.23
N PHE A 466 9.70 4.24 2.32
CA PHE A 466 9.27 5.17 3.37
C PHE A 466 8.05 4.66 4.15
N LEU A 467 7.62 3.43 3.90
CA LEU A 467 6.41 2.83 4.45
C LEU A 467 6.66 1.41 4.90
N ASP A 468 5.75 0.93 5.74
CA ASP A 468 5.76 -0.45 6.17
C ASP A 468 5.57 -1.43 5.02
N SER A 469 6.05 -2.61 5.23
CA SER A 469 6.32 -3.69 4.29
C SER A 469 5.24 -3.93 3.22
N ILE A 470 5.44 -3.37 2.04
CA ILE A 470 4.68 -3.75 0.84
C ILE A 470 5.05 -5.17 0.37
N PHE A 471 6.21 -5.69 0.77
CA PHE A 471 6.67 -7.01 0.31
C PHE A 471 6.27 -8.17 1.22
N VAL A 472 5.84 -7.91 2.46
CA VAL A 472 5.70 -8.95 3.51
C VAL A 472 4.35 -8.95 4.23
N ASN A 473 3.48 -7.95 4.12
CA ASN A 473 2.32 -7.77 5.01
C ASN A 473 0.97 -8.27 4.51
N ASN A 474 0.88 -8.92 3.36
CA ASN A 474 -0.40 -9.37 2.80
C ASN A 474 -1.48 -8.26 2.68
N ASP A 475 -1.05 -7.05 2.35
CA ASP A 475 -1.88 -5.87 2.14
C ASP A 475 -2.30 -5.73 0.67
N TYR A 476 -3.30 -4.86 0.41
CA TYR A 476 -3.75 -4.55 -0.94
C TYR A 476 -2.60 -4.20 -1.89
N GLN A 477 -1.65 -3.40 -1.41
CA GLN A 477 -0.50 -2.95 -2.21
C GLN A 477 0.39 -4.12 -2.67
N GLN A 478 0.61 -5.12 -1.80
CA GLN A 478 1.38 -6.30 -2.15
C GLN A 478 0.66 -7.13 -3.23
N MET A 479 -0.62 -7.36 -3.06
CA MET A 479 -1.44 -8.11 -4.02
C MET A 479 -1.51 -7.38 -5.37
N TYR A 480 -1.74 -6.07 -5.33
CA TYR A 480 -1.73 -5.21 -6.50
C TYR A 480 -0.40 -5.31 -7.24
N LEU A 481 0.72 -5.16 -6.51
CA LEU A 481 2.06 -5.23 -7.09
C LEU A 481 2.27 -6.55 -7.83
N TYR A 482 2.01 -7.70 -7.21
CA TYR A 482 2.25 -8.99 -7.86
C TYR A 482 1.27 -9.30 -8.99
N PHE A 483 0.01 -8.93 -8.87
CA PHE A 483 -0.97 -9.07 -9.95
C PHE A 483 -0.56 -8.24 -11.17
N MET A 484 -0.18 -6.98 -10.95
CA MET A 484 0.22 -6.08 -12.03
C MET A 484 1.56 -6.47 -12.65
N LEU A 485 2.51 -6.95 -11.87
CA LEU A 485 3.74 -7.54 -12.41
C LEU A 485 3.43 -8.76 -13.27
N GLY A 486 2.54 -9.64 -12.83
CA GLY A 486 2.09 -10.79 -13.61
C GLY A 486 1.49 -10.39 -14.95
N TYR A 487 0.66 -9.35 -14.97
CA TYR A 487 0.12 -8.75 -16.19
C TYR A 487 1.23 -8.21 -17.10
N LEU A 488 2.13 -7.39 -16.59
CA LEU A 488 3.22 -6.79 -17.39
C LEU A 488 4.15 -7.84 -17.98
N LEU A 489 4.51 -8.87 -17.21
CA LEU A 489 5.35 -9.96 -17.67
C LEU A 489 4.68 -10.82 -18.75
N PHE A 490 3.36 -10.99 -18.67
CA PHE A 490 2.57 -11.68 -19.68
C PHE A 490 2.51 -10.89 -21.00
N GLN A 491 2.26 -9.58 -20.91
CA GLN A 491 2.24 -8.70 -22.08
C GLN A 491 3.59 -8.67 -22.79
N ASN A 492 4.69 -8.61 -22.04
CA ASN A 492 6.04 -8.62 -22.61
C ASN A 492 6.30 -9.88 -23.43
N VAL A 493 5.96 -11.06 -22.93
CA VAL A 493 6.12 -12.35 -23.65
C VAL A 493 5.31 -12.37 -24.95
N ASN A 494 4.09 -11.84 -24.93
CA ASN A 494 3.26 -11.81 -26.14
C ASN A 494 3.84 -10.86 -27.21
N ILE A 495 4.47 -9.76 -26.79
CA ILE A 495 5.15 -8.82 -27.69
C ILE A 495 6.38 -9.50 -28.31
N GLU A 496 7.20 -10.19 -27.52
CA GLU A 496 8.38 -10.92 -28.00
C GLU A 496 7.99 -12.00 -29.04
N ARG A 497 7.00 -12.83 -28.76
CA ARG A 497 6.50 -13.85 -29.68
C ARG A 497 5.98 -13.28 -31.01
N LYS A 498 5.25 -12.14 -30.96
CA LYS A 498 4.80 -11.48 -32.19
C LYS A 498 5.95 -10.96 -33.05
N ARG A 499 7.05 -10.52 -32.44
CA ARG A 499 8.25 -10.09 -33.19
C ARG A 499 8.95 -11.26 -33.86
N GLU A 500 9.13 -12.36 -33.15
CA GLU A 500 9.74 -13.57 -33.72
C GLU A 500 8.96 -14.06 -34.96
N LEU A 501 7.63 -14.03 -34.93
CA LEU A 501 6.76 -14.38 -36.05
C LEU A 501 6.84 -13.44 -37.25
N ILE A 502 7.27 -12.19 -37.06
CA ILE A 502 7.41 -11.19 -38.13
C ILE A 502 8.83 -11.22 -38.75
N THR A 503 9.81 -11.73 -38.01
CA THR A 503 11.21 -11.81 -38.45
C THR A 503 11.55 -13.13 -39.16
N HIS A 504 10.67 -14.09 -39.12
CA HIS A 504 10.66 -15.36 -39.88
C HIS A 504 9.62 -15.31 -41.01
#